data_3848bf7639a304f773c18790fc6f0a2a
#
_entry.id   3848bf7639a304f773c18790fc6f0a2a
#
_cell.length_a   1.000
_cell.length_b   1.000
_cell.length_c   1.000
_cell.angle_alpha   90.00
_cell.angle_beta   90.00
_cell.angle_gamma   90.00
#
_symmetry.space_group_name_H-M   'P 1'
#
loop_
_entity.id
_entity.type
_entity.pdbx_description
1 polymer ?
#
loop_
_entity_poly.entity_id
_entity_poly.type
_entity_poly.pdbx_seq_one_letter_code
_entity_poly.pdbx_strand_id
1 'polypeptide(L)'
;MKKQTKFLFTLSLLAAIIFLAAQSWAATRMPSFSLASVRDGVVVDSKSFKGKVLLLTFFATWCPPCAEEIPVLVKLQDDLGEAGFSVVGLSVDQQGPAIVASFVEKRGVNYPVLLAEAQTTSDFGGVYGIPVAFLVNKSGNVVKKYTGYVQHELLERDIRSLLN
;
A
#
# COMPACT_ATOMS: atom_id res chain seq x y z
N MET A 1 12.95 -7.84 56.95
CA MET A 1 13.74 -7.44 55.72
C MET A 1 13.41 -8.30 54.50
N LYS A 2 13.22 -9.63 54.56
CA LYS A 2 12.96 -10.50 53.39
C LYS A 2 11.61 -10.30 52.65
N LYS A 3 10.58 -9.71 53.28
CA LYS A 3 9.25 -9.44 52.64
C LYS A 3 9.28 -8.20 51.71
N GLN A 4 10.03 -7.16 52.10
CA GLN A 4 10.10 -5.94 51.29
C GLN A 4 10.89 -6.15 49.97
N THR A 5 11.95 -6.96 50.00
CA THR A 5 12.71 -7.27 48.80
C THR A 5 11.90 -8.05 47.77
N LYS A 6 11.04 -8.98 48.17
CA LYS A 6 10.15 -9.71 47.28
C LYS A 6 9.12 -8.81 46.63
N PHE A 7 8.56 -7.85 47.37
CA PHE A 7 7.57 -6.90 46.85
C PHE A 7 8.18 -5.95 45.80
N LEU A 8 9.40 -5.47 46.03
CA LEU A 8 10.13 -4.64 45.07
C LEU A 8 10.48 -5.39 43.80
N PHE A 9 10.85 -6.68 43.88
CA PHE A 9 11.13 -7.53 42.71
C PHE A 9 9.88 -7.79 41.90
N THR A 10 8.73 -8.05 42.52
CA THR A 10 7.48 -8.26 41.78
C THR A 10 6.98 -6.99 41.09
N LEU A 11 7.13 -5.83 41.75
CA LEU A 11 6.77 -4.54 41.15
C LEU A 11 7.66 -4.18 39.93
N SER A 12 8.95 -4.44 40.04
CA SER A 12 9.91 -4.25 38.96
C SER A 12 9.63 -5.19 37.76
N LEU A 13 9.25 -6.43 38.03
CA LEU A 13 8.92 -7.40 36.99
C LEU A 13 7.60 -7.00 36.27
N LEU A 14 6.61 -6.53 37.00
CA LEU A 14 5.34 -6.04 36.42
C LEU A 14 5.56 -4.79 35.55
N ALA A 15 6.42 -3.85 35.99
CA ALA A 15 6.77 -2.66 35.24
C ALA A 15 7.53 -3.01 33.94
N ALA A 16 8.41 -4.00 33.98
CA ALA A 16 9.13 -4.49 32.80
C ALA A 16 8.18 -5.16 31.79
N ILE A 17 7.19 -5.94 32.24
CA ILE A 17 6.20 -6.58 31.38
C ILE A 17 5.30 -5.54 30.72
N ILE A 18 4.89 -4.50 31.45
CA ILE A 18 4.08 -3.38 30.92
C ILE A 18 4.89 -2.58 29.89
N PHE A 19 6.20 -2.38 30.11
CA PHE A 19 7.07 -1.67 29.18
C PHE A 19 7.33 -2.47 27.88
N LEU A 20 7.39 -3.80 27.95
CA LEU A 20 7.50 -4.64 26.76
C LEU A 20 6.19 -4.71 25.95
N ALA A 21 5.03 -4.64 26.61
CA ALA A 21 3.73 -4.62 25.95
C ALA A 21 3.44 -3.30 25.20
N ALA A 22 4.14 -2.22 25.52
CA ALA A 22 4.03 -0.90 24.89
C ALA A 22 4.87 -0.77 23.60
N GLN A 23 5.54 -1.82 23.14
CA GLN A 23 6.09 -1.85 21.78
C GLN A 23 4.93 -2.09 20.77
N SER A 24 4.07 -1.06 20.70
CA SER A 24 3.08 -0.94 19.64
C SER A 24 3.76 -1.23 18.30
N TRP A 25 3.12 -2.05 17.48
CA TRP A 25 3.47 -2.12 16.06
C TRP A 25 3.48 -0.70 15.52
N ALA A 26 4.67 -0.13 15.37
CA ALA A 26 4.83 1.12 14.67
C ALA A 26 4.44 0.84 13.23
N ALA A 27 3.21 1.20 12.87
CA ALA A 27 2.73 1.10 11.51
C ALA A 27 3.76 1.81 10.63
N THR A 28 4.40 1.06 9.74
CA THR A 28 5.49 1.56 8.92
C THR A 28 4.93 2.63 7.98
N ARG A 29 5.45 3.86 8.05
CA ARG A 29 5.02 4.92 7.16
C ARG A 29 5.29 4.51 5.70
N MET A 30 4.32 4.76 4.83
CA MET A 30 4.48 4.57 3.39
C MET A 30 5.66 5.40 2.89
N PRO A 31 6.61 4.82 2.12
CA PRO A 31 7.66 5.56 1.47
C PRO A 31 7.08 6.69 0.60
N SER A 32 7.71 7.86 0.63
CA SER A 32 7.34 8.96 -0.25
C SER A 32 7.85 8.69 -1.66
N PHE A 33 7.07 9.11 -2.66
CA PHE A 33 7.47 9.05 -4.06
C PHE A 33 7.03 10.29 -4.82
N SER A 34 7.71 10.55 -5.93
CA SER A 34 7.39 11.61 -6.88
C SER A 34 7.65 11.04 -8.27
N LEU A 35 6.61 10.57 -8.96
CA LEU A 35 6.70 9.72 -10.15
C LEU A 35 5.88 10.26 -11.29
N ALA A 36 6.36 10.04 -12.53
CA ALA A 36 5.65 10.46 -13.73
C ALA A 36 4.40 9.61 -13.98
N SER A 37 3.29 10.26 -14.27
CA SER A 37 2.07 9.62 -14.77
C SER A 37 2.30 9.07 -16.18
N VAL A 38 1.82 7.85 -16.43
CA VAL A 38 1.95 7.21 -17.76
C VAL A 38 1.05 7.85 -18.81
N ARG A 39 0.01 8.61 -18.41
CA ARG A 39 -0.97 9.21 -19.33
C ARG A 39 -0.49 10.52 -19.95
N ASP A 40 0.13 11.37 -19.15
CA ASP A 40 0.44 12.77 -19.52
C ASP A 40 1.86 13.21 -19.12
N GLY A 41 2.63 12.33 -18.46
CA GLY A 41 3.98 12.63 -17.99
C GLY A 41 4.03 13.58 -16.79
N VAL A 42 2.88 14.03 -16.28
CA VAL A 42 2.83 14.91 -15.10
C VAL A 42 3.36 14.18 -13.88
N VAL A 43 4.23 14.85 -13.13
CA VAL A 43 4.80 14.28 -11.90
C VAL A 43 3.76 14.32 -10.78
N VAL A 44 3.48 13.14 -10.22
CA VAL A 44 2.55 12.95 -9.11
C VAL A 44 3.35 12.69 -7.83
N ASP A 45 3.22 13.59 -6.86
CA ASP A 45 3.82 13.42 -5.52
C ASP A 45 2.86 12.64 -4.62
N SER A 46 3.40 11.71 -3.84
CA SER A 46 2.65 10.91 -2.88
C SER A 46 1.85 11.74 -1.86
N LYS A 47 2.25 12.99 -1.61
CA LYS A 47 1.53 13.92 -0.73
C LYS A 47 0.16 14.33 -1.28
N SER A 48 -0.08 14.23 -2.61
CA SER A 48 -1.39 14.52 -3.21
C SER A 48 -2.49 13.56 -2.76
N PHE A 49 -2.10 12.40 -2.23
CA PHE A 49 -3.01 11.39 -1.69
C PHE A 49 -3.24 11.49 -0.17
N LYS A 50 -2.71 12.52 0.49
CA LYS A 50 -2.84 12.68 1.95
C LYS A 50 -4.30 12.66 2.39
N GLY A 51 -4.61 11.89 3.43
CA GLY A 51 -5.95 11.75 3.98
C GLY A 51 -6.83 10.71 3.29
N LYS A 52 -6.33 10.07 2.23
CA LYS A 52 -7.02 8.96 1.56
C LYS A 52 -6.53 7.60 2.08
N VAL A 53 -7.38 6.61 2.01
CA VAL A 53 -6.99 5.20 2.05
C VAL A 53 -6.46 4.84 0.67
N LEU A 54 -5.27 4.21 0.59
CA LEU A 54 -4.65 3.88 -0.70
C LEU A 54 -4.43 2.38 -0.83
N LEU A 55 -4.62 1.88 -2.04
CA LEU A 55 -4.12 0.58 -2.48
C LEU A 55 -3.07 0.82 -3.57
N LEU A 56 -1.79 0.77 -3.18
CA LEU A 56 -0.66 0.88 -4.10
C LEU A 56 -0.34 -0.51 -4.64
N THR A 57 -0.46 -0.72 -5.94
CA THR A 57 -0.17 -2.02 -6.57
C THR A 57 0.97 -1.91 -7.56
N PHE A 58 2.01 -2.72 -7.37
CA PHE A 58 3.10 -2.90 -8.33
C PHE A 58 2.71 -3.95 -9.36
N PHE A 59 2.82 -3.60 -10.63
CA PHE A 59 2.42 -4.43 -11.74
C PHE A 59 3.31 -4.22 -12.96
N ALA A 60 3.16 -5.07 -13.98
CA ALA A 60 3.71 -4.85 -15.32
C ALA A 60 2.72 -5.29 -16.40
N THR A 61 2.88 -4.74 -17.61
CA THR A 61 2.01 -5.06 -18.75
C THR A 61 2.14 -6.51 -19.23
N TRP A 62 3.30 -7.12 -19.01
CA TRP A 62 3.62 -8.52 -19.35
C TRP A 62 3.28 -9.53 -18.22
N CYS A 63 2.65 -9.10 -17.14
CA CYS A 63 2.31 -9.93 -15.98
C CYS A 63 0.84 -10.40 -16.07
N PRO A 64 0.55 -11.68 -16.41
CA PRO A 64 -0.83 -12.14 -16.57
C PRO A 64 -1.69 -11.99 -15.32
N PRO A 65 -1.27 -12.41 -14.10
CA PRO A 65 -2.10 -12.22 -12.91
C PRO A 65 -2.32 -10.75 -12.55
N CYS A 66 -1.39 -9.84 -12.91
CA CYS A 66 -1.62 -8.40 -12.75
C CYS A 66 -2.76 -7.91 -13.68
N ALA A 67 -2.79 -8.41 -14.93
CA ALA A 67 -3.82 -8.06 -15.88
C ALA A 67 -5.22 -8.60 -15.48
N GLU A 68 -5.27 -9.74 -14.81
CA GLU A 68 -6.50 -10.34 -14.26
C GLU A 68 -7.05 -9.54 -13.06
N GLU A 69 -6.19 -8.87 -12.30
CA GLU A 69 -6.58 -8.06 -11.14
C GLU A 69 -7.21 -6.70 -11.54
N ILE A 70 -6.90 -6.16 -12.73
CA ILE A 70 -7.34 -4.83 -13.16
C ILE A 70 -8.86 -4.62 -13.04
N PRO A 71 -9.74 -5.51 -13.49
CA PRO A 71 -11.19 -5.31 -13.33
C PRO A 71 -11.64 -5.16 -11.88
N VAL A 72 -10.99 -5.88 -10.96
CA VAL A 72 -11.22 -5.78 -9.51
C VAL A 72 -10.84 -4.39 -9.01
N LEU A 73 -9.67 -3.90 -9.41
CA LEU A 73 -9.15 -2.59 -9.01
C LEU A 73 -9.99 -1.43 -9.59
N VAL A 74 -10.41 -1.54 -10.84
CA VAL A 74 -11.32 -0.57 -11.49
C VAL A 74 -12.63 -0.49 -10.72
N LYS A 75 -13.24 -1.62 -10.40
CA LYS A 75 -14.49 -1.65 -9.63
C LYS A 75 -14.33 -1.05 -8.23
N LEU A 76 -13.25 -1.36 -7.52
CA LEU A 76 -12.97 -0.78 -6.20
C LEU A 76 -12.79 0.75 -6.28
N GLN A 77 -12.14 1.25 -7.32
CA GLN A 77 -11.98 2.68 -7.55
C GLN A 77 -13.33 3.36 -7.80
N ASP A 78 -14.20 2.75 -8.62
CA ASP A 78 -15.55 3.28 -8.89
C ASP A 78 -16.41 3.29 -7.61
N ASP A 79 -16.43 2.19 -6.88
CA ASP A 79 -17.31 2.02 -5.73
C ASP A 79 -16.88 2.85 -4.50
N LEU A 80 -15.58 3.10 -4.32
CA LEU A 80 -15.02 3.65 -3.09
C LEU A 80 -14.25 4.97 -3.27
N GLY A 81 -14.02 5.41 -4.51
CA GLY A 81 -13.23 6.61 -4.80
C GLY A 81 -13.76 7.88 -4.12
N GLU A 82 -15.08 8.09 -4.16
CA GLU A 82 -15.75 9.24 -3.53
C GLU A 82 -15.74 9.16 -2.00
N ALA A 83 -15.61 7.96 -1.43
CA ALA A 83 -15.51 7.76 0.02
C ALA A 83 -14.10 8.06 0.58
N GLY A 84 -13.16 8.52 -0.25
CA GLY A 84 -11.81 8.84 0.15
C GLY A 84 -10.79 7.70 -0.02
N PHE A 85 -11.06 6.81 -0.96
CA PHE A 85 -10.14 5.75 -1.39
C PHE A 85 -9.45 6.12 -2.72
N SER A 86 -8.29 5.54 -2.98
CA SER A 86 -7.68 5.54 -4.32
C SER A 86 -6.82 4.31 -4.53
N VAL A 87 -6.97 3.68 -5.68
CA VAL A 87 -5.94 2.79 -6.23
C VAL A 87 -4.83 3.66 -6.84
N VAL A 88 -3.59 3.22 -6.73
CA VAL A 88 -2.44 3.79 -7.44
C VAL A 88 -1.64 2.64 -8.04
N GLY A 89 -1.61 2.54 -9.36
CA GLY A 89 -0.79 1.58 -10.08
C GLY A 89 0.65 2.08 -10.19
N LEU A 90 1.62 1.24 -9.82
CA LEU A 90 3.04 1.49 -9.93
C LEU A 90 3.62 0.48 -10.93
N SER A 91 3.80 0.92 -12.20
CA SER A 91 4.33 0.05 -13.25
C SER A 91 5.84 -0.12 -13.10
N VAL A 92 6.31 -1.36 -13.14
CA VAL A 92 7.73 -1.72 -13.19
C VAL A 92 8.21 -2.06 -14.60
N ASP A 93 7.43 -1.70 -15.63
CA ASP A 93 7.83 -1.89 -17.03
C ASP A 93 9.09 -1.08 -17.38
N GLN A 94 10.00 -1.70 -18.12
CA GLN A 94 11.24 -1.07 -18.56
C GLN A 94 11.18 -0.54 -19.98
N GLN A 95 10.07 -0.80 -20.71
CA GLN A 95 9.90 -0.43 -22.11
C GLN A 95 9.35 0.99 -22.33
N GLY A 96 9.21 1.74 -21.25
CA GLY A 96 8.79 3.14 -21.27
C GLY A 96 7.27 3.38 -21.12
N PRO A 97 6.87 4.65 -20.98
CA PRO A 97 5.51 5.02 -20.61
C PRO A 97 4.46 4.68 -21.69
N ALA A 98 4.81 4.73 -22.96
CA ALA A 98 3.85 4.56 -24.06
C ALA A 98 3.18 3.16 -24.06
N ILE A 99 3.95 2.13 -23.75
CA ILE A 99 3.42 0.75 -23.68
C ILE A 99 2.45 0.60 -22.51
N VAL A 100 2.78 1.19 -21.37
CA VAL A 100 1.93 1.17 -20.19
C VAL A 100 0.66 2.00 -20.41
N ALA A 101 0.78 3.20 -21.01
CA ALA A 101 -0.35 4.03 -21.36
C ALA A 101 -1.36 3.30 -22.25
N SER A 102 -0.87 2.69 -23.35
CA SER A 102 -1.72 1.89 -24.24
C SER A 102 -2.38 0.70 -23.53
N PHE A 103 -1.66 0.04 -22.65
CA PHE A 103 -2.20 -1.09 -21.87
C PHE A 103 -3.31 -0.67 -20.93
N VAL A 104 -3.11 0.40 -20.13
CA VAL A 104 -4.10 0.88 -19.17
C VAL A 104 -5.34 1.46 -19.85
N GLU A 105 -5.18 2.12 -21.01
CA GLU A 105 -6.29 2.62 -21.82
C GLU A 105 -7.16 1.46 -22.33
N LYS A 106 -6.55 0.45 -22.96
CA LYS A 106 -7.25 -0.73 -23.46
C LYS A 106 -7.99 -1.52 -22.38
N ARG A 107 -7.55 -1.44 -21.13
CA ARG A 107 -8.12 -2.13 -19.99
C ARG A 107 -9.13 -1.28 -19.21
N GLY A 108 -9.41 -0.04 -19.65
CA GLY A 108 -10.35 0.86 -18.99
C GLY A 108 -9.94 1.25 -17.58
N VAL A 109 -8.62 1.32 -17.29
CA VAL A 109 -8.12 1.71 -15.97
C VAL A 109 -8.58 3.14 -15.65
N ASN A 110 -9.21 3.35 -14.50
CA ASN A 110 -9.83 4.60 -14.05
C ASN A 110 -9.10 5.26 -12.85
N TYR A 111 -7.94 4.76 -12.50
CA TYR A 111 -7.11 5.24 -11.40
C TYR A 111 -5.72 5.70 -11.89
N PRO A 112 -4.97 6.48 -11.07
CA PRO A 112 -3.61 6.90 -11.40
C PRO A 112 -2.67 5.72 -11.63
N VAL A 113 -1.89 5.78 -12.71
CA VAL A 113 -0.82 4.82 -13.00
C VAL A 113 0.47 5.60 -13.24
N LEU A 114 1.50 5.25 -12.49
CA LEU A 114 2.79 5.93 -12.46
C LEU A 114 3.91 4.94 -12.81
N LEU A 115 5.02 5.47 -13.34
CA LEU A 115 6.22 4.68 -13.61
C LEU A 115 7.04 4.55 -12.32
N ALA A 116 7.18 3.34 -11.81
CA ALA A 116 8.01 3.04 -10.67
C ALA A 116 9.49 3.05 -11.08
N GLU A 117 10.31 3.74 -10.29
CA GLU A 117 11.76 3.71 -10.42
C GLU A 117 12.36 2.58 -9.55
N ALA A 118 13.62 2.21 -9.82
CA ALA A 118 14.32 1.20 -9.02
C ALA A 118 14.36 1.59 -7.52
N GLN A 119 14.55 2.87 -7.22
CA GLN A 119 14.50 3.39 -5.86
C GLN A 119 13.13 3.17 -5.22
N THR A 120 12.04 3.43 -5.94
CA THR A 120 10.67 3.21 -5.42
C THR A 120 10.46 1.75 -5.02
N THR A 121 10.85 0.80 -5.86
CA THR A 121 10.73 -0.63 -5.53
C THR A 121 11.58 -1.02 -4.32
N SER A 122 12.76 -0.45 -4.18
CA SER A 122 13.65 -0.66 -3.02
C SER A 122 13.04 -0.11 -1.74
N ASP A 123 12.51 1.12 -1.77
CA ASP A 123 11.92 1.81 -0.62
C ASP A 123 10.69 1.06 -0.06
N PHE A 124 9.93 0.36 -0.92
CA PHE A 124 8.84 -0.53 -0.51
C PHE A 124 9.31 -1.92 -0.04
N GLY A 125 10.59 -2.04 0.33
CA GLY A 125 11.18 -3.25 0.92
C GLY A 125 11.62 -4.29 -0.10
N GLY A 126 11.84 -3.86 -1.35
CA GLY A 126 12.17 -4.75 -2.48
C GLY A 126 10.93 -5.44 -3.04
N VAL A 127 10.58 -5.10 -4.28
CA VAL A 127 9.49 -5.76 -5.03
C VAL A 127 10.11 -6.85 -5.89
N TYR A 128 10.20 -8.07 -5.35
CA TYR A 128 10.81 -9.22 -6.03
C TYR A 128 9.81 -10.03 -6.86
N GLY A 129 8.53 -9.78 -6.73
CA GLY A 129 7.47 -10.45 -7.47
C GLY A 129 6.24 -9.56 -7.61
N ILE A 130 5.52 -9.72 -8.71
CA ILE A 130 4.29 -8.98 -9.01
C ILE A 130 3.14 -9.94 -9.35
N PRO A 131 1.87 -9.58 -9.06
CA PRO A 131 1.46 -8.35 -8.38
C PRO A 131 1.79 -8.36 -6.89
N VAL A 132 2.10 -7.20 -6.36
CA VAL A 132 2.18 -6.96 -4.92
C VAL A 132 1.50 -5.64 -4.59
N ALA A 133 0.64 -5.63 -3.59
CA ALA A 133 -0.09 -4.44 -3.20
C ALA A 133 0.11 -4.08 -1.73
N PHE A 134 0.06 -2.78 -1.44
CA PHE A 134 0.19 -2.22 -0.10
C PHE A 134 -1.05 -1.39 0.22
N LEU A 135 -1.75 -1.78 1.28
CA LEU A 135 -2.88 -1.01 1.81
C LEU A 135 -2.38 0.01 2.82
N VAL A 136 -2.72 1.27 2.58
CA VAL A 136 -2.26 2.42 3.37
C VAL A 136 -3.47 3.13 3.97
N ASN A 137 -3.42 3.44 5.26
CA ASN A 137 -4.49 4.15 5.95
C ASN A 137 -4.44 5.68 5.72
N LYS A 138 -5.48 6.40 6.15
CA LYS A 138 -5.60 7.87 6.02
C LYS A 138 -4.42 8.65 6.64
N SER A 139 -3.73 8.05 7.61
CA SER A 139 -2.53 8.64 8.24
C SER A 139 -1.25 8.42 7.45
N GLY A 140 -1.29 7.68 6.35
CA GLY A 140 -0.15 7.38 5.49
C GLY A 140 0.71 6.23 5.99
N ASN A 141 0.17 5.33 6.80
CA ASN A 141 0.87 4.13 7.27
C ASN A 141 0.43 2.90 6.46
N VAL A 142 1.40 2.08 6.07
CA VAL A 142 1.14 0.76 5.50
C VAL A 142 0.58 -0.15 6.59
N VAL A 143 -0.62 -0.66 6.39
CA VAL A 143 -1.31 -1.53 7.35
C VAL A 143 -1.38 -2.98 6.90
N LYS A 144 -1.23 -3.22 5.57
CA LYS A 144 -1.24 -4.57 5.02
C LYS A 144 -0.47 -4.65 3.71
N LYS A 145 0.16 -5.79 3.46
CA LYS A 145 0.79 -6.17 2.19
C LYS A 145 0.09 -7.40 1.65
N TYR A 146 -0.19 -7.41 0.36
CA TYR A 146 -0.72 -8.55 -0.37
C TYR A 146 0.30 -8.99 -1.42
N THR A 147 0.42 -10.30 -1.64
CA THR A 147 1.32 -10.87 -2.63
C THR A 147 0.53 -11.80 -3.54
N GLY A 148 0.67 -11.61 -4.86
CA GLY A 148 -0.14 -12.31 -5.86
C GLY A 148 -1.53 -11.69 -6.02
N TYR A 149 -2.33 -12.30 -6.90
CA TYR A 149 -3.72 -11.91 -7.14
C TYR A 149 -4.57 -11.95 -5.87
N VAL A 150 -5.40 -10.93 -5.64
CA VAL A 150 -6.28 -10.83 -4.47
C VAL A 150 -7.74 -10.68 -4.92
N GLN A 151 -8.62 -11.47 -4.32
CA GLN A 151 -10.06 -11.41 -4.61
C GLN A 151 -10.67 -10.09 -4.14
N HIS A 152 -11.69 -9.63 -4.89
CA HIS A 152 -12.41 -8.39 -4.66
C HIS A 152 -12.92 -8.24 -3.22
N GLU A 153 -13.59 -9.28 -2.70
CA GLU A 153 -14.25 -9.26 -1.40
C GLU A 153 -13.26 -9.05 -0.25
N LEU A 154 -12.05 -9.61 -0.38
CA LEU A 154 -10.99 -9.42 0.61
C LEU A 154 -10.47 -7.98 0.61
N LEU A 155 -10.18 -7.43 -0.56
CA LEU A 155 -9.72 -6.05 -0.70
C LEU A 155 -10.80 -5.06 -0.23
N GLU A 156 -12.04 -5.22 -0.69
CA GLU A 156 -13.15 -4.35 -0.33
C GLU A 156 -13.37 -4.30 1.19
N ARG A 157 -13.43 -5.47 1.84
CA ARG A 157 -13.60 -5.57 3.29
C ARG A 157 -12.50 -4.81 4.03
N ASP A 158 -11.24 -5.04 3.64
CA ASP A 158 -10.09 -4.45 4.32
C ASP A 158 -10.03 -2.93 4.07
N ILE A 159 -10.34 -2.45 2.87
CA ILE A 159 -10.43 -1.02 2.53
C ILE A 159 -11.55 -0.34 3.33
N ARG A 160 -12.76 -0.92 3.35
CA ARG A 160 -13.91 -0.35 4.08
C ARG A 160 -13.63 -0.22 5.58
N SER A 161 -12.86 -1.14 6.17
CA SER A 161 -12.46 -1.06 7.58
C SER A 161 -11.61 0.16 7.91
N LEU A 162 -10.96 0.77 6.92
CA LEU A 162 -10.11 1.97 7.07
C LEU A 162 -10.82 3.27 6.68
N LEU A 163 -11.94 3.18 5.97
CA LEU A 163 -12.73 4.33 5.53
C LEU A 163 -13.63 4.88 6.64
N ASN A 164 -14.06 4.00 7.56
CA ASN A 164 -14.94 4.31 8.70
C ASN A 164 -14.23 5.12 9.79
#